data_bc0deb4afdbf03ace902e36e89366b30
#
_entry.id   bc0deb4afdbf03ace902e36e89366b30
#
_cell.length_a   1.000
_cell.length_b   1.000
_cell.length_c   1.000
_cell.angle_alpha   90.00
_cell.angle_beta   90.00
_cell.angle_gamma   90.00
#
_symmetry.space_group_name_H-M   'P 1'
#
loop_
_entity.id
_entity.type
_entity.pdbx_description
1 polymer ?
#
loop_
_entity_poly.entity_id
_entity_poly.type
_entity_poly.pdbx_seq_one_letter_code
_entity_poly.pdbx_strand_id
1 'polypeptide(L)'
;MDFLNVKGKVNVDSAITNFQFRSYKSYTTGELNHNDECRLVIQQQDLITIPGLSELRIQGKLLKYDESGVSTKVQLINNFIAFLFEEIRYELGGITIDRVINPGITTSMKGYVSYTPSEHTALMFASWVPFDNENINNAATGEFDVCYPLSSILGFAEDFKKIIVNCRQQLVLRRTADDLNATIEKTRVQKGKITNLKITWSIPHITVSDYEKLKLLETTEKNIPLEIAYRRWELFRYPQLPETHSFTWVLKSSTFLEKPRFVIFGFQTDRNNNLTKDASKFDHCNLKNIKLYLNSQSYPYENLNF
;
A
#
# COMPACT_ATOMS: atom_id res chain seq x y z
N MET A 1 -29.37 9.23 12.19
CA MET A 1 -29.15 10.68 12.31
C MET A 1 -30.51 11.35 12.39
N ASP A 2 -30.72 12.10 13.42
CA ASP A 2 -32.00 12.81 13.62
C ASP A 2 -31.86 14.24 13.09
N PHE A 3 -32.03 14.40 11.79
CA PHE A 3 -31.91 15.68 11.09
C PHE A 3 -33.02 16.70 11.49
N LEU A 4 -34.08 16.24 12.17
CA LEU A 4 -35.19 17.07 12.56
C LEU A 4 -35.05 17.64 13.98
N ASN A 5 -34.08 17.14 14.74
CA ASN A 5 -33.85 17.55 16.11
C ASN A 5 -32.99 18.83 16.19
N VAL A 6 -33.54 19.95 15.76
CA VAL A 6 -32.84 21.24 15.72
C VAL A 6 -32.47 21.77 17.12
N LYS A 7 -33.14 21.28 18.17
CA LYS A 7 -32.89 21.66 19.57
C LYS A 7 -32.06 20.65 20.35
N GLY A 8 -31.67 19.53 19.71
CA GLY A 8 -30.83 18.52 20.34
C GLY A 8 -29.47 19.09 20.72
N LYS A 9 -28.94 18.65 21.86
CA LYS A 9 -27.57 18.98 22.23
C LYS A 9 -26.62 18.41 21.18
N VAL A 10 -25.76 19.25 20.63
CA VAL A 10 -24.67 18.80 19.79
C VAL A 10 -23.69 18.03 20.69
N ASN A 11 -23.57 16.72 20.48
CA ASN A 11 -22.53 15.93 21.12
C ASN A 11 -21.19 16.32 20.50
N VAL A 12 -20.48 17.20 21.17
CA VAL A 12 -19.08 17.51 20.84
C VAL A 12 -18.22 16.51 21.59
N ASP A 13 -17.37 15.79 20.88
CA ASP A 13 -16.36 14.94 21.51
C ASP A 13 -15.31 15.85 22.16
N SER A 14 -15.50 16.11 23.45
CA SER A 14 -14.60 16.94 24.25
C SER A 14 -13.28 16.22 24.61
N ALA A 15 -13.16 14.95 24.29
CA ALA A 15 -11.96 14.17 24.54
C ALA A 15 -10.80 14.61 23.65
N ILE A 16 -11.09 14.98 22.40
CA ILE A 16 -10.10 15.44 21.42
C ILE A 16 -10.17 16.97 21.31
N THR A 17 -9.11 17.65 21.72
CA THR A 17 -9.02 19.13 21.68
C THR A 17 -8.41 19.63 20.37
N ASN A 18 -7.54 18.85 19.73
CA ASN A 18 -6.94 19.20 18.44
C ASN A 18 -6.69 17.95 17.60
N PHE A 19 -6.90 18.08 16.30
CA PHE A 19 -6.62 17.05 15.29
C PHE A 19 -5.95 17.73 14.10
N GLN A 20 -4.69 17.38 13.81
CA GLN A 20 -3.95 17.95 12.69
C GLN A 20 -3.04 16.94 12.02
N PHE A 21 -2.94 17.01 10.70
CA PHE A 21 -1.93 16.27 9.97
C PHE A 21 -0.56 16.93 10.09
N ARG A 22 0.45 16.12 10.40
CA ARG A 22 1.86 16.54 10.36
C ARG A 22 2.62 15.70 9.35
N SER A 23 3.53 16.36 8.66
CA SER A 23 4.29 15.77 7.56
C SER A 23 5.73 15.54 7.96
N TYR A 24 6.22 14.33 7.73
CA TYR A 24 7.59 13.89 8.01
C TYR A 24 8.30 13.55 6.71
N LYS A 25 9.50 14.05 6.55
CA LYS A 25 10.36 13.79 5.38
C LYS A 25 11.50 12.87 5.77
N SER A 26 12.10 12.24 4.77
CA SER A 26 13.34 11.49 4.99
C SER A 26 14.47 12.43 5.46
N TYR A 27 15.31 11.90 6.33
CA TYR A 27 16.55 12.57 6.71
C TYR A 27 17.60 12.54 5.58
N THR A 28 17.44 11.67 4.60
CA THR A 28 18.32 11.60 3.44
C THR A 28 18.06 12.81 2.54
N THR A 29 19.06 13.64 2.32
CA THR A 29 18.95 14.88 1.54
C THR A 29 19.09 14.65 0.03
N GLY A 30 19.43 13.45 -0.41
CA GLY A 30 19.57 13.07 -1.81
C GLY A 30 18.28 12.61 -2.46
N GLU A 31 18.31 12.49 -3.79
CA GLU A 31 17.27 11.82 -4.55
C GLU A 31 17.22 10.33 -4.20
N LEU A 32 16.03 9.76 -4.16
CA LEU A 32 15.85 8.33 -3.97
C LEU A 32 16.12 7.61 -5.30
N ASN A 33 17.30 7.01 -5.41
CA ASN A 33 17.70 6.24 -6.58
C ASN A 33 17.20 4.79 -6.50
N HIS A 34 17.37 4.04 -7.59
CA HIS A 34 17.07 2.62 -7.62
C HIS A 34 17.88 1.86 -6.55
N ASN A 35 17.23 0.88 -5.90
CA ASN A 35 17.74 0.09 -4.78
C ASN A 35 17.98 0.89 -3.47
N ASP A 36 17.74 2.19 -3.44
CA ASP A 36 17.89 2.97 -2.22
C ASP A 36 16.77 2.68 -1.22
N GLU A 37 17.09 2.89 0.05
CA GLU A 37 16.14 2.79 1.15
C GLU A 37 15.84 4.19 1.72
N CYS A 38 14.57 4.54 1.75
CA CYS A 38 14.05 5.77 2.37
C CYS A 38 13.47 5.44 3.74
N ARG A 39 13.93 6.15 4.78
CA ARG A 39 13.43 6.01 6.15
C ARG A 39 12.76 7.29 6.61
N LEU A 40 11.50 7.17 7.00
CA LEU A 40 10.69 8.23 7.57
C LEU A 40 10.47 7.92 9.05
N VAL A 41 10.95 8.79 9.93
CA VAL A 41 10.98 8.52 11.38
C VAL A 41 10.16 9.57 12.12
N ILE A 42 9.31 9.10 13.02
CA ILE A 42 8.57 9.91 13.97
C ILE A 42 9.05 9.56 15.37
N GLN A 43 9.70 10.51 16.01
CA GLN A 43 10.22 10.35 17.36
C GLN A 43 10.06 11.69 18.10
N GLN A 44 8.99 11.81 18.85
CA GLN A 44 8.69 12.98 19.69
C GLN A 44 8.12 12.53 21.03
N GLN A 45 8.33 13.32 22.06
CA GLN A 45 7.66 13.14 23.35
C GLN A 45 6.24 13.67 23.28
N ASP A 46 5.36 13.15 24.13
CA ASP A 46 3.93 13.52 24.20
C ASP A 46 3.17 13.39 22.87
N LEU A 47 3.48 12.35 22.13
CA LEU A 47 2.95 12.11 20.80
C LEU A 47 1.81 11.12 20.83
N ILE A 48 0.64 11.54 20.32
CA ILE A 48 -0.48 10.66 20.05
C ILE A 48 -0.80 10.74 18.55
N THR A 49 -0.77 9.60 17.87
CA THR A 49 -1.00 9.53 16.42
C THR A 49 -2.01 8.46 16.06
N ILE A 50 -2.60 8.55 14.86
CA ILE A 50 -3.45 7.50 14.26
C ILE A 50 -2.80 7.00 12.98
N PRO A 51 -1.99 5.93 13.03
CA PRO A 51 -1.31 5.40 11.84
C PRO A 51 -2.26 4.93 10.74
N GLY A 52 -3.44 4.42 11.11
CA GLY A 52 -4.44 3.93 10.16
C GLY A 52 -5.08 5.01 9.27
N LEU A 53 -4.88 6.29 9.58
CA LEU A 53 -5.32 7.43 8.76
C LEU A 53 -4.15 8.13 8.07
N SER A 54 -2.96 7.55 8.10
CA SER A 54 -1.79 8.16 7.50
C SER A 54 -1.67 7.89 6.01
N GLU A 55 -0.98 8.79 5.32
CA GLU A 55 -0.78 8.74 3.88
C GLU A 55 0.66 9.08 3.49
N LEU A 56 1.08 8.58 2.33
CA LEU A 56 2.33 8.94 1.68
C LEU A 56 2.02 9.91 0.54
N ARG A 57 2.53 11.13 0.62
CA ARG A 57 2.58 12.03 -0.52
C ARG A 57 3.88 11.79 -1.28
N ILE A 58 3.75 11.38 -2.53
CA ILE A 58 4.87 11.06 -3.41
C ILE A 58 4.79 11.94 -4.64
N GLN A 59 5.80 12.76 -4.80
CA GLN A 59 5.97 13.64 -5.94
C GLN A 59 7.16 13.17 -6.76
N GLY A 60 7.07 13.31 -8.08
CA GLY A 60 8.17 12.94 -8.97
C GLY A 60 7.92 13.36 -10.39
N LYS A 61 8.79 12.89 -11.28
CA LYS A 61 8.74 13.25 -12.70
C LYS A 61 9.05 12.03 -13.56
N LEU A 62 8.20 11.78 -14.55
CA LEU A 62 8.44 10.76 -15.57
C LEU A 62 9.16 11.41 -16.76
N LEU A 63 10.36 10.93 -17.02
CA LEU A 63 11.19 11.36 -18.15
C LEU A 63 11.49 10.20 -19.09
N LYS A 64 12.06 10.50 -20.25
CA LYS A 64 12.77 9.53 -21.06
C LYS A 64 13.94 8.94 -20.29
N TYR A 65 14.35 7.73 -20.62
CA TYR A 65 15.44 7.07 -19.92
C TYR A 65 16.78 7.84 -19.96
N ASP A 66 17.04 8.53 -21.06
CA ASP A 66 18.20 9.40 -21.26
C ASP A 66 18.07 10.79 -20.61
N GLU A 67 16.95 11.03 -19.90
CA GLU A 67 16.59 12.30 -19.26
C GLU A 67 16.52 13.51 -20.21
N SER A 68 16.53 13.30 -21.53
CA SER A 68 16.51 14.36 -22.54
C SER A 68 15.19 15.14 -22.62
N GLY A 69 14.19 14.74 -21.83
CA GLY A 69 12.89 15.42 -21.75
C GLY A 69 11.76 14.47 -21.42
N VAL A 70 10.53 15.00 -21.45
CA VAL A 70 9.32 14.24 -21.20
C VAL A 70 9.05 13.28 -22.35
N SER A 71 8.67 12.04 -22.01
CA SER A 71 8.23 11.07 -23.03
C SER A 71 6.73 11.21 -23.26
N THR A 72 6.34 11.28 -24.53
CA THR A 72 4.93 11.22 -24.94
C THR A 72 4.46 9.80 -25.18
N LYS A 73 5.37 8.82 -25.16
CA LYS A 73 5.08 7.39 -25.48
C LYS A 73 5.01 6.52 -24.25
N VAL A 74 5.74 6.89 -23.20
CA VAL A 74 5.74 6.16 -21.93
C VAL A 74 4.65 6.70 -21.04
N GLN A 75 3.88 5.80 -20.42
CA GLN A 75 2.80 6.10 -19.49
C GLN A 75 3.03 5.41 -18.15
N LEU A 76 2.54 6.00 -17.08
CA LEU A 76 2.46 5.36 -15.78
C LEU A 76 1.31 4.34 -15.79
N ILE A 77 1.53 3.18 -15.20
CA ILE A 77 0.49 2.15 -15.11
C ILE A 77 -0.47 2.41 -13.93
N ASN A 78 -1.57 1.68 -13.90
CA ASN A 78 -2.44 1.65 -12.71
C ASN A 78 -1.63 1.28 -11.47
N ASN A 79 -1.85 2.02 -10.37
CA ASN A 79 -1.21 1.76 -9.07
C ASN A 79 0.33 1.84 -9.12
N PHE A 80 0.91 2.62 -10.04
CA PHE A 80 2.34 2.69 -10.30
C PHE A 80 3.16 3.01 -9.04
N ILE A 81 2.62 3.81 -8.12
CA ILE A 81 3.30 4.17 -6.86
C ILE A 81 3.71 2.93 -6.08
N ALA A 82 2.84 1.94 -5.98
CA ALA A 82 3.14 0.70 -5.28
C ALA A 82 4.21 -0.14 -6.00
N PHE A 83 4.32 -0.02 -7.34
CA PHE A 83 5.36 -0.67 -8.14
C PHE A 83 6.72 0.02 -8.08
N LEU A 84 6.82 1.22 -7.51
CA LEU A 84 8.11 1.87 -7.27
C LEU A 84 8.91 1.22 -6.13
N PHE A 85 8.27 0.42 -5.30
CA PHE A 85 8.89 -0.16 -4.12
C PHE A 85 8.92 -1.69 -4.19
N GLU A 86 10.07 -2.26 -3.82
CA GLU A 86 10.25 -3.69 -3.62
C GLU A 86 9.69 -4.13 -2.26
N GLU A 87 9.84 -3.26 -1.26
CA GLU A 87 9.42 -3.52 0.11
C GLU A 87 8.94 -2.24 0.78
N ILE A 88 7.85 -2.35 1.53
CA ILE A 88 7.37 -1.32 2.45
C ILE A 88 7.19 -1.96 3.82
N ARG A 89 7.83 -1.36 4.86
CA ARG A 89 7.84 -1.89 6.20
C ARG A 89 7.52 -0.81 7.23
N TYR A 90 6.63 -1.12 8.15
CA TYR A 90 6.29 -0.28 9.28
C TYR A 90 6.86 -0.87 10.56
N GLU A 91 7.54 -0.04 11.33
CA GLU A 91 8.19 -0.41 12.59
C GLU A 91 7.65 0.45 13.73
N LEU A 92 7.42 -0.17 14.88
CA LEU A 92 6.99 0.45 16.12
C LEU A 92 7.97 0.09 17.23
N GLY A 93 8.59 1.09 17.87
CA GLY A 93 9.59 0.85 18.90
C GLY A 93 10.82 0.05 18.43
N GLY A 94 11.11 0.06 17.12
CA GLY A 94 12.21 -0.72 16.54
C GLY A 94 11.83 -2.17 16.17
N ILE A 95 10.59 -2.56 16.40
CA ILE A 95 10.06 -3.88 16.01
C ILE A 95 9.27 -3.73 14.72
N THR A 96 9.53 -4.61 13.75
CA THR A 96 8.72 -4.68 12.52
C THR A 96 7.32 -5.20 12.86
N ILE A 97 6.32 -4.34 12.66
CA ILE A 97 4.92 -4.69 12.85
C ILE A 97 4.36 -5.27 11.57
N ASP A 98 4.48 -4.56 10.45
CA ASP A 98 3.95 -5.03 9.18
C ASP A 98 4.96 -4.80 8.05
N ARG A 99 4.96 -5.73 7.09
CA ARG A 99 5.89 -5.74 5.97
C ARG A 99 5.23 -6.31 4.74
N VAL A 100 5.27 -5.57 3.65
CA VAL A 100 4.75 -6.01 2.35
C VAL A 100 5.89 -6.05 1.34
N ILE A 101 6.08 -7.21 0.73
CA ILE A 101 7.03 -7.42 -0.37
C ILE A 101 6.27 -7.33 -1.68
N ASN A 102 6.86 -6.69 -2.70
CA ASN A 102 6.24 -6.40 -3.99
C ASN A 102 4.84 -5.78 -3.84
N PRO A 103 4.74 -4.63 -3.16
CA PRO A 103 3.46 -4.00 -2.87
C PRO A 103 2.64 -3.72 -4.13
N GLY A 104 3.27 -3.48 -5.29
CA GLY A 104 2.56 -3.26 -6.55
C GLY A 104 1.63 -4.42 -6.91
N ILE A 105 2.11 -5.65 -6.88
CA ILE A 105 1.30 -6.85 -7.19
C ILE A 105 0.26 -7.08 -6.10
N THR A 106 0.69 -7.06 -4.82
CA THR A 106 -0.19 -7.35 -3.68
C THR A 106 -1.37 -6.39 -3.60
N THR A 107 -1.10 -5.08 -3.71
CA THR A 107 -2.15 -4.05 -3.63
C THR A 107 -3.04 -4.04 -4.87
N SER A 108 -2.49 -4.34 -6.06
CA SER A 108 -3.31 -4.47 -7.27
C SER A 108 -4.28 -5.64 -7.18
N MET A 109 -3.82 -6.83 -6.74
CA MET A 109 -4.69 -7.99 -6.52
C MET A 109 -5.80 -7.67 -5.51
N LYS A 110 -5.43 -7.08 -4.37
CA LYS A 110 -6.37 -6.63 -3.35
C LYS A 110 -7.39 -5.63 -3.92
N GLY A 111 -6.92 -4.61 -4.62
CA GLY A 111 -7.75 -3.55 -5.16
C GLY A 111 -8.81 -4.05 -6.14
N TYR A 112 -8.43 -4.94 -7.06
CA TYR A 112 -9.37 -5.51 -8.04
C TYR A 112 -10.50 -6.34 -7.41
N VAL A 113 -10.29 -6.94 -6.25
CA VAL A 113 -11.31 -7.79 -5.59
C VAL A 113 -12.04 -7.10 -4.44
N SER A 114 -11.56 -5.94 -3.96
CA SER A 114 -12.12 -5.31 -2.77
C SER A 114 -12.69 -3.91 -2.97
N TYR A 115 -12.17 -3.13 -3.95
CA TYR A 115 -12.63 -1.75 -4.10
C TYR A 115 -13.97 -1.67 -4.82
N THR A 116 -14.86 -0.88 -4.24
CA THR A 116 -16.14 -0.51 -4.84
C THR A 116 -15.96 0.60 -5.88
N PRO A 117 -16.93 0.83 -6.81
CA PRO A 117 -16.83 1.91 -7.79
C PRO A 117 -16.65 3.31 -7.18
N SER A 118 -17.24 3.57 -6.01
CA SER A 118 -17.07 4.85 -5.30
C SER A 118 -15.65 5.00 -4.73
N GLU A 119 -15.07 3.92 -4.22
CA GLU A 119 -13.68 3.90 -3.75
C GLU A 119 -12.69 4.05 -4.91
N HIS A 120 -12.98 3.49 -6.08
CA HIS A 120 -12.17 3.70 -7.28
C HIS A 120 -12.03 5.20 -7.58
N THR A 121 -13.14 5.96 -7.57
CA THR A 121 -13.09 7.40 -7.83
C THR A 121 -12.26 8.15 -6.77
N ALA A 122 -12.41 7.80 -5.50
CA ALA A 122 -11.62 8.42 -4.44
C ALA A 122 -10.11 8.08 -4.54
N LEU A 123 -9.78 6.86 -4.94
CA LEU A 123 -8.41 6.37 -5.05
C LEU A 123 -7.69 6.78 -6.36
N MET A 124 -8.36 7.48 -7.28
CA MET A 124 -7.70 8.06 -8.46
C MET A 124 -6.54 8.98 -8.04
N PHE A 125 -6.71 9.78 -7.01
CA PHE A 125 -5.65 10.61 -6.43
C PHE A 125 -4.51 9.80 -5.76
N ALA A 126 -4.76 8.51 -5.52
CA ALA A 126 -3.78 7.54 -5.04
C ALA A 126 -3.18 6.69 -6.18
N SER A 127 -3.25 7.13 -7.43
CA SER A 127 -2.80 6.39 -8.62
C SER A 127 -3.60 5.12 -8.96
N TRP A 128 -4.77 4.91 -8.37
CA TRP A 128 -5.62 3.79 -8.71
C TRP A 128 -6.50 4.13 -9.94
N VAL A 129 -6.06 3.73 -11.13
CA VAL A 129 -6.68 4.02 -12.43
C VAL A 129 -6.80 2.71 -13.22
N PRO A 130 -7.76 1.84 -12.91
CA PRO A 130 -7.86 0.50 -13.50
C PRO A 130 -8.27 0.52 -14.99
N PHE A 131 -8.75 1.64 -15.51
CA PHE A 131 -9.20 1.82 -16.90
C PHE A 131 -8.15 2.55 -17.75
N ASP A 132 -7.92 2.07 -18.96
CA ASP A 132 -6.74 2.38 -19.80
C ASP A 132 -6.59 3.83 -20.31
N ASN A 133 -7.47 4.75 -19.98
CA ASN A 133 -7.56 6.05 -20.66
C ASN A 133 -7.16 7.27 -19.84
N GLU A 134 -6.65 7.10 -18.62
CA GLU A 134 -6.34 8.23 -17.76
C GLU A 134 -4.82 8.40 -17.57
N ASN A 135 -4.31 9.56 -17.96
CA ASN A 135 -2.93 9.94 -17.67
C ASN A 135 -2.82 10.46 -16.23
N ILE A 136 -2.01 9.79 -15.42
CA ILE A 136 -1.78 10.13 -14.02
C ILE A 136 -0.80 11.32 -13.89
N ASN A 137 0.09 11.47 -14.85
CA ASN A 137 1.08 12.55 -14.88
C ASN A 137 0.67 13.69 -15.82
N ASN A 138 1.21 14.88 -15.56
CA ASN A 138 1.07 16.00 -16.47
C ASN A 138 1.80 15.68 -17.78
N ALA A 139 1.06 15.66 -18.90
CA ALA A 139 1.59 15.28 -20.19
C ALA A 139 2.68 16.24 -20.71
N ALA A 140 2.67 17.52 -20.29
CA ALA A 140 3.63 18.52 -20.73
C ALA A 140 4.92 18.50 -19.89
N THR A 141 4.81 18.33 -18.57
CA THR A 141 5.96 18.42 -17.65
C THR A 141 6.46 17.05 -17.17
N GLY A 142 5.66 16.00 -17.33
CA GLY A 142 5.91 14.67 -16.81
C GLY A 142 5.71 14.54 -15.29
N GLU A 143 5.34 15.63 -14.61
CA GLU A 143 5.22 15.65 -13.15
C GLU A 143 3.98 14.94 -12.66
N PHE A 144 4.10 14.31 -11.49
CA PHE A 144 3.00 13.72 -10.76
C PHE A 144 3.09 14.06 -9.27
N ASP A 145 1.94 14.13 -8.62
CA ASP A 145 1.78 14.35 -7.18
C ASP A 145 0.65 13.46 -6.69
N VAL A 146 0.96 12.47 -5.89
CA VAL A 146 0.04 11.41 -5.49
C VAL A 146 0.01 11.30 -3.97
N CYS A 147 -1.20 11.21 -3.40
CA CYS A 147 -1.43 10.92 -1.99
C CYS A 147 -1.89 9.47 -1.84
N TYR A 148 -1.01 8.61 -1.34
CA TYR A 148 -1.25 7.18 -1.24
C TYR A 148 -1.57 6.76 0.20
N PRO A 149 -2.79 6.31 0.53
CA PRO A 149 -3.15 5.88 1.87
C PRO A 149 -2.35 4.65 2.30
N LEU A 150 -1.74 4.66 3.47
CA LEU A 150 -1.02 3.50 3.98
C LEU A 150 -1.93 2.30 4.23
N SER A 151 -3.20 2.51 4.49
CA SER A 151 -4.22 1.45 4.61
C SER A 151 -4.43 0.63 3.34
N SER A 152 -4.05 1.16 2.17
CA SER A 152 -4.08 0.40 0.92
C SER A 152 -2.94 -0.62 0.81
N ILE A 153 -1.80 -0.36 1.48
CA ILE A 153 -0.60 -1.18 1.41
C ILE A 153 -0.49 -2.09 2.63
N LEU A 154 -0.53 -1.49 3.83
CA LEU A 154 -0.28 -2.17 5.10
C LEU A 154 -1.58 -2.62 5.73
N GLY A 155 -1.71 -3.91 6.02
CA GLY A 155 -2.85 -4.47 6.71
C GLY A 155 -2.99 -3.93 8.13
N PHE A 156 -1.86 -3.63 8.79
CA PHE A 156 -1.85 -2.93 10.07
C PHE A 156 -2.57 -1.57 9.98
N ALA A 157 -2.26 -0.74 8.99
CA ALA A 157 -2.90 0.56 8.81
C ALA A 157 -4.37 0.44 8.37
N GLU A 158 -4.74 -0.67 7.72
CA GLU A 158 -6.12 -0.96 7.33
C GLU A 158 -7.00 -1.33 8.53
N ASP A 159 -6.52 -2.21 9.40
CA ASP A 159 -7.32 -2.80 10.48
C ASP A 159 -7.19 -2.05 11.81
N PHE A 160 -6.01 -1.54 12.14
CA PHE A 160 -5.76 -0.87 13.41
C PHE A 160 -6.12 0.62 13.34
N LYS A 161 -7.34 0.95 13.75
CA LYS A 161 -7.90 2.33 13.74
C LYS A 161 -7.75 3.06 15.08
N LYS A 162 -6.87 2.57 15.96
CA LYS A 162 -6.65 3.15 17.28
C LYS A 162 -5.42 4.06 17.30
N ILE A 163 -5.26 4.77 18.38
CA ILE A 163 -4.12 5.66 18.64
C ILE A 163 -2.86 4.87 19.01
N ILE A 164 -1.72 5.44 18.66
CA ILE A 164 -0.40 5.06 19.20
C ILE A 164 0.10 6.22 20.06
N VAL A 165 0.53 5.91 21.29
CA VAL A 165 0.96 6.88 22.28
C VAL A 165 2.45 6.73 22.55
N ASN A 166 3.20 7.82 22.47
CA ASN A 166 4.62 7.94 22.89
C ASN A 166 5.54 6.81 22.38
N CYS A 167 5.27 6.28 21.21
CA CYS A 167 6.11 5.24 20.64
C CYS A 167 6.81 5.75 19.37
N ARG A 168 8.09 5.45 19.23
CA ARG A 168 8.84 5.72 18.00
C ARG A 168 8.23 4.92 16.86
N GLN A 169 7.89 5.60 15.77
CA GLN A 169 7.35 5.01 14.55
C GLN A 169 8.32 5.23 13.39
N GLN A 170 8.47 4.22 12.56
CA GLN A 170 9.33 4.30 11.40
C GLN A 170 8.67 3.61 10.21
N LEU A 171 8.67 4.30 9.08
CA LEU A 171 8.27 3.74 7.80
C LEU A 171 9.51 3.62 6.92
N VAL A 172 9.75 2.43 6.42
CA VAL A 172 10.89 2.08 5.58
C VAL A 172 10.38 1.69 4.20
N LEU A 173 10.89 2.37 3.19
CA LEU A 173 10.52 2.19 1.78
C LEU A 173 11.79 1.83 1.00
N ARG A 174 11.83 0.64 0.42
CA ARG A 174 12.93 0.20 -0.44
C ARG A 174 12.51 0.30 -1.89
N ARG A 175 13.25 1.11 -2.67
CA ARG A 175 12.96 1.28 -4.09
C ARG A 175 13.37 0.05 -4.90
N THR A 176 12.62 -0.21 -6.00
CA THR A 176 12.93 -1.25 -6.98
C THR A 176 14.25 -0.97 -7.74
N ALA A 177 14.80 -2.00 -8.35
CA ALA A 177 16.02 -1.90 -9.15
C ALA A 177 15.83 -1.13 -10.46
N ASP A 178 14.59 -1.04 -10.97
CA ASP A 178 14.20 -0.30 -12.18
C ASP A 178 12.74 0.15 -12.11
N ASP A 179 12.30 0.92 -13.10
CA ASP A 179 10.93 1.44 -13.22
C ASP A 179 10.08 0.65 -14.25
N LEU A 180 10.54 -0.51 -14.74
CA LEU A 180 9.87 -1.27 -15.80
C LEU A 180 8.46 -1.70 -15.41
N ASN A 181 8.25 -2.07 -14.16
CA ASN A 181 6.94 -2.49 -13.66
C ASN A 181 6.03 -1.33 -13.27
N ALA A 182 6.54 -0.10 -13.26
CA ALA A 182 5.76 1.11 -12.96
C ALA A 182 5.34 1.87 -14.23
N THR A 183 5.91 1.52 -15.38
CA THR A 183 5.71 2.21 -16.65
C THR A 183 5.35 1.27 -17.78
N ILE A 184 4.64 1.76 -18.77
CA ILE A 184 4.31 1.00 -20.00
C ILE A 184 4.64 1.82 -21.25
N GLU A 185 5.16 1.14 -22.29
CA GLU A 185 5.41 1.72 -23.61
C GLU A 185 5.08 0.69 -24.68
N LYS A 186 4.06 1.01 -25.52
CA LYS A 186 3.47 0.05 -26.46
C LYS A 186 4.35 -0.24 -27.69
N THR A 187 5.29 0.64 -28.02
CA THR A 187 6.08 0.55 -29.27
C THR A 187 7.47 -0.05 -29.10
N ARG A 188 7.89 -0.39 -27.87
CA ARG A 188 9.23 -0.95 -27.53
C ARG A 188 10.42 -0.06 -27.91
N VAL A 189 10.20 1.23 -28.11
CA VAL A 189 11.23 2.16 -28.59
C VAL A 189 11.93 2.87 -27.46
N GLN A 190 11.20 3.14 -26.34
CA GLN A 190 11.70 4.04 -25.33
C GLN A 190 11.35 3.57 -23.91
N LYS A 191 12.36 3.49 -23.06
CA LYS A 191 12.15 3.28 -21.61
C LYS A 191 11.83 4.61 -20.96
N GLY A 192 11.02 4.57 -19.88
CA GLY A 192 10.82 5.68 -18.97
C GLY A 192 11.74 5.59 -17.77
N LYS A 193 12.02 6.72 -17.15
CA LYS A 193 12.72 6.83 -15.88
C LYS A 193 11.94 7.75 -14.97
N ILE A 194 11.73 7.34 -13.73
CA ILE A 194 11.07 8.14 -12.70
C ILE A 194 12.16 8.77 -11.83
N THR A 195 12.19 10.10 -11.81
CA THR A 195 13.22 10.91 -11.13
C THR A 195 12.59 11.92 -10.18
N ASN A 196 13.43 12.64 -9.43
CA ASN A 196 13.03 13.70 -8.51
C ASN A 196 12.01 13.25 -7.47
N LEU A 197 12.12 12.00 -7.01
CA LEU A 197 11.19 11.44 -6.02
C LEU A 197 11.33 12.16 -4.67
N LYS A 198 10.24 12.79 -4.25
CA LYS A 198 10.09 13.40 -2.93
C LYS A 198 8.99 12.66 -2.19
N ILE A 199 9.35 12.07 -1.06
CA ILE A 199 8.43 11.28 -0.24
C ILE A 199 8.20 11.98 1.08
N THR A 200 6.94 12.16 1.42
CA THR A 200 6.50 12.77 2.67
C THR A 200 5.46 11.87 3.32
N TRP A 201 5.67 11.52 4.58
CA TRP A 201 4.69 10.78 5.36
C TRP A 201 3.83 11.75 6.15
N SER A 202 2.55 11.78 5.87
CA SER A 202 1.56 12.61 6.53
C SER A 202 0.75 11.74 7.50
N ILE A 203 0.74 12.10 8.79
CA ILE A 203 0.07 11.32 9.83
C ILE A 203 -0.71 12.25 10.76
N PRO A 204 -1.95 11.87 11.14
CA PRO A 204 -2.72 12.64 12.11
C PRO A 204 -2.09 12.62 13.50
N HIS A 205 -1.94 13.81 14.06
CA HIS A 205 -1.62 14.05 15.46
C HIS A 205 -2.85 14.48 16.20
N ILE A 206 -3.06 13.93 17.38
CA ILE A 206 -4.18 14.23 18.25
C ILE A 206 -3.66 14.85 19.54
N THR A 207 -4.32 15.92 19.98
CA THR A 207 -4.21 16.41 21.34
C THR A 207 -5.50 16.06 22.08
N VAL A 208 -5.38 15.38 23.19
CA VAL A 208 -6.52 15.00 24.03
C VAL A 208 -6.65 15.96 25.22
N SER A 209 -7.82 15.99 25.83
CA SER A 209 -8.06 16.74 27.06
C SER A 209 -7.18 16.22 28.20
N ASP A 210 -6.91 17.07 29.22
CA ASP A 210 -6.08 16.69 30.37
C ASP A 210 -6.67 15.48 31.12
N TYR A 211 -7.97 15.36 31.16
CA TYR A 211 -8.66 14.22 31.78
C TYR A 211 -8.37 12.91 31.02
N GLU A 212 -8.46 12.91 29.71
CA GLU A 212 -8.15 11.71 28.92
C GLU A 212 -6.65 11.41 28.90
N LYS A 213 -5.80 12.45 28.97
CA LYS A 213 -4.35 12.28 29.11
C LYS A 213 -4.00 11.54 30.40
N LEU A 214 -4.64 11.90 31.53
CA LEU A 214 -4.45 11.19 32.81
C LEU A 214 -4.88 9.73 32.73
N LYS A 215 -6.01 9.43 32.11
CA LYS A 215 -6.46 8.04 31.90
C LYS A 215 -5.47 7.20 31.06
N LEU A 216 -4.93 7.79 30.00
CA LEU A 216 -3.92 7.13 29.17
C LEU A 216 -2.65 6.85 29.96
N LEU A 217 -2.20 7.79 30.80
CA LEU A 217 -1.05 7.61 31.68
C LEU A 217 -1.30 6.51 32.72
N GLU A 218 -2.45 6.51 33.38
CA GLU A 218 -2.82 5.42 34.31
C GLU A 218 -2.82 4.03 33.66
N THR A 219 -3.28 3.94 32.41
CA THR A 219 -3.27 2.68 31.66
C THR A 219 -1.84 2.22 31.39
N THR A 220 -0.95 3.18 31.07
CA THR A 220 0.46 2.91 30.81
C THR A 220 1.20 2.51 32.11
N GLU A 221 0.95 3.19 33.23
CA GLU A 221 1.54 2.90 34.54
C GLU A 221 1.15 1.51 35.06
N LYS A 222 -0.06 1.07 34.78
CA LYS A 222 -0.53 -0.28 35.16
C LYS A 222 0.12 -1.39 34.35
N ASN A 223 0.97 -1.08 33.36
CA ASN A 223 1.63 -2.04 32.46
C ASN A 223 0.65 -3.06 31.85
N ILE A 224 -0.57 -2.63 31.55
CA ILE A 224 -1.56 -3.50 30.91
C ILE A 224 -1.16 -3.69 29.45
N PRO A 225 -0.94 -4.93 28.99
CA PRO A 225 -0.58 -5.16 27.60
C PRO A 225 -1.73 -4.74 26.67
N LEU A 226 -1.41 -3.94 25.66
CA LEU A 226 -2.36 -3.54 24.62
C LEU A 226 -2.29 -4.54 23.47
N GLU A 227 -3.43 -5.15 23.16
CA GLU A 227 -3.53 -6.06 22.02
C GLU A 227 -3.67 -5.28 20.71
N ILE A 228 -2.80 -5.59 19.76
CA ILE A 228 -2.82 -5.05 18.41
C ILE A 228 -3.14 -6.21 17.46
N ALA A 229 -4.41 -6.34 17.08
CA ALA A 229 -4.87 -7.34 16.12
C ALA A 229 -5.05 -6.70 14.75
N TYR A 230 -4.47 -7.30 13.72
CA TYR A 230 -4.59 -6.87 12.33
C TYR A 230 -4.29 -8.04 11.39
N ARG A 231 -4.73 -7.94 10.12
CA ARG A 231 -4.38 -8.85 9.05
C ARG A 231 -3.15 -8.32 8.32
N ARG A 232 -2.30 -9.19 7.84
CA ARG A 232 -1.20 -8.81 6.94
C ARG A 232 -1.32 -9.54 5.61
N TRP A 233 -0.69 -9.00 4.59
CA TRP A 233 -0.64 -9.57 3.26
C TRP A 233 0.70 -10.28 3.05
N GLU A 234 0.64 -11.51 2.56
CA GLU A 234 1.83 -12.29 2.19
C GLU A 234 1.72 -12.72 0.73
N LEU A 235 2.76 -12.42 -0.05
CA LEU A 235 2.79 -12.74 -1.48
C LEU A 235 3.67 -13.97 -1.73
N PHE A 236 3.08 -14.99 -2.34
CA PHE A 236 3.77 -16.14 -2.87
C PHE A 236 3.77 -16.08 -4.38
N ARG A 237 4.93 -16.29 -5.01
CA ARG A 237 5.07 -16.26 -6.47
C ARG A 237 5.56 -17.61 -6.97
N TYR A 238 4.92 -18.12 -8.02
CA TYR A 238 5.42 -19.22 -8.82
C TYR A 238 6.00 -18.66 -10.11
N PRO A 239 7.31 -18.65 -10.30
CA PRO A 239 7.95 -17.82 -11.33
C PRO A 239 7.63 -18.26 -12.75
N GLN A 240 7.46 -19.57 -12.99
CA GLN A 240 7.13 -20.09 -14.29
C GLN A 240 6.24 -21.32 -14.14
N LEU A 241 5.02 -21.24 -14.67
CA LEU A 241 4.11 -22.38 -14.68
C LEU A 241 4.60 -23.46 -15.65
N PRO A 242 4.46 -24.75 -15.27
CA PRO A 242 4.78 -25.85 -16.19
C PRO A 242 3.80 -25.87 -17.37
N GLU A 243 4.27 -26.35 -18.53
CA GLU A 243 3.46 -26.56 -19.74
C GLU A 243 2.57 -27.82 -19.63
N THR A 244 1.78 -27.90 -18.55
CA THR A 244 0.89 -29.02 -18.27
C THR A 244 -0.53 -28.54 -18.05
N HIS A 245 -1.51 -29.41 -18.30
CA HIS A 245 -2.93 -29.08 -18.07
C HIS A 245 -3.31 -28.98 -16.58
N SER A 246 -2.48 -29.49 -15.70
CA SER A 246 -2.69 -29.42 -14.25
C SER A 246 -1.36 -29.46 -13.50
N PHE A 247 -1.26 -28.72 -12.40
CA PHE A 247 -0.12 -28.76 -11.51
C PHE A 247 -0.55 -28.50 -10.06
N THR A 248 0.28 -28.90 -9.14
CA THR A 248 0.07 -28.65 -7.71
C THR A 248 1.23 -27.80 -7.20
N TRP A 249 0.90 -26.74 -6.46
CA TRP A 249 1.86 -25.87 -5.84
C TRP A 249 1.74 -25.94 -4.31
N VAL A 250 2.82 -26.37 -3.65
CA VAL A 250 2.90 -26.41 -2.19
C VAL A 250 3.39 -25.07 -1.67
N LEU A 251 2.52 -24.35 -0.98
CA LEU A 251 2.86 -23.10 -0.31
C LEU A 251 3.50 -23.42 1.05
N LYS A 252 4.70 -22.86 1.26
CA LYS A 252 5.37 -22.92 2.56
C LYS A 252 5.18 -21.60 3.26
N SER A 253 4.24 -21.51 4.19
CA SER A 253 4.11 -20.35 5.07
C SER A 253 5.31 -20.27 6.01
N SER A 254 5.86 -19.07 6.19
CA SER A 254 6.97 -18.82 7.13
C SER A 254 6.52 -18.90 8.58
N THR A 255 5.22 -18.80 8.85
CA THR A 255 4.67 -18.72 10.21
C THR A 255 3.58 -19.78 10.40
N PHE A 256 3.88 -20.78 11.24
CA PHE A 256 2.92 -21.86 11.57
C PHE A 256 1.73 -21.38 12.41
N LEU A 257 1.84 -20.21 13.03
CA LEU A 257 0.81 -19.68 13.95
C LEU A 257 -0.27 -18.87 13.26
N GLU A 258 0.02 -18.35 12.07
CA GLU A 258 -0.91 -17.50 11.35
C GLU A 258 -1.75 -18.32 10.36
N LYS A 259 -3.05 -18.16 10.44
CA LYS A 259 -3.99 -18.84 9.54
C LYS A 259 -4.43 -17.88 8.45
N PRO A 260 -4.39 -18.29 7.16
CA PRO A 260 -4.89 -17.45 6.09
C PRO A 260 -6.41 -17.27 6.24
N ARG A 261 -6.87 -16.03 6.17
CA ARG A 261 -8.30 -15.70 6.16
C ARG A 261 -8.86 -15.64 4.75
N PHE A 262 -8.06 -15.15 3.82
CA PHE A 262 -8.37 -15.05 2.40
C PHE A 262 -7.18 -15.54 1.59
N VAL A 263 -7.46 -16.15 0.45
CA VAL A 263 -6.46 -16.51 -0.54
C VAL A 263 -6.91 -15.96 -1.89
N ILE A 264 -6.08 -15.11 -2.49
CA ILE A 264 -6.35 -14.48 -3.79
C ILE A 264 -5.36 -15.07 -4.79
N PHE A 265 -5.85 -15.51 -5.94
CA PHE A 265 -5.04 -16.04 -7.02
C PHE A 265 -5.06 -15.08 -8.20
N GLY A 266 -3.91 -14.89 -8.83
CA GLY A 266 -3.77 -14.10 -10.04
C GLY A 266 -2.71 -14.69 -10.95
N PHE A 267 -2.96 -14.70 -12.25
CA PHE A 267 -2.02 -15.14 -13.27
C PHE A 267 -1.54 -13.97 -14.08
N GLN A 268 -0.27 -14.00 -14.46
CA GLN A 268 0.33 -13.00 -15.35
C GLN A 268 1.11 -13.68 -16.46
N THR A 269 0.84 -13.31 -17.72
CA THR A 269 1.54 -13.84 -18.89
C THR A 269 2.61 -12.84 -19.32
N ASP A 270 3.85 -13.05 -18.88
CA ASP A 270 5.01 -12.24 -19.26
C ASP A 270 4.78 -10.72 -19.03
N ARG A 271 4.21 -10.37 -17.87
CA ARG A 271 3.93 -8.97 -17.50
C ARG A 271 4.99 -8.35 -16.60
N ASN A 272 5.75 -9.19 -15.90
CA ASN A 272 6.78 -8.73 -14.98
C ASN A 272 8.05 -8.34 -15.77
N ASN A 273 8.58 -7.16 -15.50
CA ASN A 273 9.74 -6.58 -16.18
C ASN A 273 9.58 -6.49 -17.72
N ASN A 274 8.35 -6.33 -18.18
CA ASN A 274 8.03 -6.22 -19.60
C ASN A 274 7.49 -4.82 -19.91
N LEU A 275 8.26 -4.04 -20.66
CA LEU A 275 7.94 -2.66 -20.99
C LEU A 275 6.61 -2.50 -21.75
N THR A 276 6.16 -3.52 -22.49
CA THR A 276 4.98 -3.44 -23.34
C THR A 276 3.70 -3.96 -22.71
N LYS A 277 3.83 -4.56 -21.52
CA LYS A 277 2.69 -5.15 -20.79
C LYS A 277 2.53 -4.50 -19.43
N ASP A 278 1.31 -4.19 -19.09
CA ASP A 278 0.94 -3.59 -17.82
C ASP A 278 1.08 -4.61 -16.68
N ALA A 279 2.02 -4.37 -15.77
CA ALA A 279 2.29 -5.24 -14.62
C ALA A 279 1.17 -5.23 -13.57
N SER A 280 0.28 -4.24 -13.59
CA SER A 280 -0.87 -4.18 -12.66
C SER A 280 -2.02 -5.11 -13.05
N LYS A 281 -2.02 -5.63 -14.30
CA LYS A 281 -3.11 -6.45 -14.83
C LYS A 281 -2.85 -7.95 -14.66
N PHE A 282 -3.94 -8.70 -14.59
CA PHE A 282 -3.94 -10.15 -14.47
C PHE A 282 -4.65 -10.79 -15.65
N ASP A 283 -4.25 -12.02 -15.99
CA ASP A 283 -4.74 -12.76 -17.14
C ASP A 283 -5.58 -13.96 -16.68
N HIS A 284 -6.66 -14.28 -17.40
CA HIS A 284 -7.53 -15.41 -17.04
C HIS A 284 -6.91 -16.78 -17.39
N CYS A 285 -5.92 -16.83 -18.29
CA CYS A 285 -5.17 -18.03 -18.70
C CYS A 285 -6.02 -19.25 -19.06
N ASN A 286 -7.29 -19.05 -19.43
CA ASN A 286 -8.28 -20.12 -19.66
C ASN A 286 -8.37 -21.13 -18.51
N LEU A 287 -8.27 -20.61 -17.28
CA LEU A 287 -8.38 -21.43 -16.08
C LEU A 287 -9.74 -22.12 -16.04
N LYS A 288 -9.74 -23.45 -15.86
CA LYS A 288 -10.98 -24.22 -15.74
C LYS A 288 -11.37 -24.50 -14.30
N ASN A 289 -10.39 -24.74 -13.46
CA ASN A 289 -10.64 -25.07 -12.06
C ASN A 289 -9.41 -24.73 -11.20
N ILE A 290 -9.66 -24.33 -9.95
CA ILE A 290 -8.64 -24.11 -8.94
C ILE A 290 -9.14 -24.60 -7.59
N LYS A 291 -8.26 -25.26 -6.83
CA LYS A 291 -8.56 -25.76 -5.49
C LYS A 291 -7.42 -25.45 -4.54
N LEU A 292 -7.77 -25.03 -3.36
CA LEU A 292 -6.86 -24.89 -2.23
C LEU A 292 -7.04 -26.06 -1.28
N TYR A 293 -5.96 -26.72 -0.91
CA TYR A 293 -5.97 -27.79 0.08
C TYR A 293 -5.41 -27.30 1.40
N LEU A 294 -6.22 -27.36 2.46
CA LEU A 294 -5.84 -27.03 3.82
C LEU A 294 -6.17 -28.21 4.73
N ASN A 295 -5.19 -28.76 5.43
CA ASN A 295 -5.39 -29.88 6.36
C ASN A 295 -6.21 -31.04 5.75
N SER A 296 -5.87 -31.44 4.54
CA SER A 296 -6.55 -32.52 3.77
C SER A 296 -7.98 -32.20 3.30
N GLN A 297 -8.46 -30.98 3.49
CA GLN A 297 -9.73 -30.51 2.93
C GLN A 297 -9.49 -29.61 1.73
N SER A 298 -10.36 -29.70 0.72
CA SER A 298 -10.28 -28.89 -0.50
C SER A 298 -11.29 -27.74 -0.48
N TYR A 299 -10.85 -26.57 -0.94
CA TYR A 299 -11.68 -25.38 -1.07
C TYR A 299 -11.54 -24.80 -2.49
N PRO A 300 -12.63 -24.52 -3.22
CA PRO A 300 -13.99 -24.92 -2.89
C PRO A 300 -14.17 -26.45 -2.93
N TYR A 301 -15.20 -26.95 -2.31
CA TYR A 301 -15.51 -28.39 -2.28
C TYR A 301 -15.86 -28.91 -3.68
N GLU A 302 -16.67 -28.15 -4.39
CA GLU A 302 -17.07 -28.45 -5.78
C GLU A 302 -16.09 -27.86 -6.80
N ASN A 303 -16.15 -28.34 -8.04
CA ASN A 303 -15.37 -27.79 -9.14
C ASN A 303 -15.98 -26.45 -9.62
N LEU A 304 -15.15 -25.45 -9.84
CA LEU A 304 -15.61 -24.12 -10.23
C LEU A 304 -16.04 -24.02 -11.70
N ASN A 305 -15.60 -24.88 -12.58
CA ASN A 305 -15.98 -24.92 -14.02
C ASN A 305 -16.07 -23.50 -14.67
N PHE A 306 -14.96 -22.79 -14.67
CA PHE A 306 -14.85 -21.46 -15.30
C PHE A 306 -15.00 -21.54 -16.84
#